data_cecbc1d150b823c6642471f614da737c
#
_entry.id   cecbc1d150b823c6642471f614da737c
#
_cell.length_a   1.000
_cell.length_b   1.000
_cell.length_c   1.000
_cell.angle_alpha   90.00
_cell.angle_beta   90.00
_cell.angle_gamma   90.00
#
_symmetry.space_group_name_H-M   'P 1'
#
loop_
_entity.id
_entity.type
_entity.pdbx_description
1 polymer ?
#
loop_
_entity_poly.entity_id
_entity_poly.type
_entity_poly.pdbx_seq_one_letter_code
_entity_poly.pdbx_strand_id
1 'polypeptide(L)'
;TGKSTLGRRLARSINAPFSEEYAREYEEAFNIDDDELKMDDYARMITGQYDANSREVNSPANQGIVFLDTDAIVTRVYAKLYLPREDFEQLEPLFKKTIADERMDLILVIPPITEYIDEGFRHMEWEESRHEFHEELMRQLAEFGLLDKVVILDDEGDHRDQEGYLTRYHHAIDAVHEYTGVKIERLSY
;
A
#
# COMPACT_ATOMS: atom_id res chain seq x y z
N THR A 1 9.59 -4.93 0.78
CA THR A 1 8.69 -4.94 1.96
C THR A 1 7.79 -6.17 2.02
N GLY A 2 7.59 -6.89 0.93
CA GLY A 2 6.66 -8.03 0.86
C GLY A 2 5.17 -7.66 0.96
N LYS A 3 4.81 -6.39 0.81
CA LYS A 3 3.44 -5.87 0.89
C LYS A 3 2.48 -6.62 -0.04
N SER A 4 2.78 -6.65 -1.33
CA SER A 4 1.93 -7.33 -2.34
C SER A 4 1.81 -8.83 -2.10
N THR A 5 2.89 -9.49 -1.67
CA THR A 5 2.89 -10.90 -1.31
C THR A 5 1.96 -11.17 -0.14
N LEU A 6 2.04 -10.36 0.92
CA LEU A 6 1.18 -10.44 2.09
C LEU A 6 -0.29 -10.22 1.69
N GLY A 7 -0.58 -9.15 0.94
CA GLY A 7 -1.94 -8.81 0.52
C GLY A 7 -2.59 -9.91 -0.32
N ARG A 8 -1.88 -10.45 -1.31
CA ARG A 8 -2.37 -11.58 -2.12
C ARG A 8 -2.65 -12.82 -1.28
N ARG A 9 -1.78 -13.11 -0.30
CA ARG A 9 -1.97 -14.26 0.57
C ARG A 9 -3.17 -14.10 1.48
N LEU A 10 -3.37 -12.91 2.08
CA LEU A 10 -4.56 -12.61 2.86
C LEU A 10 -5.84 -12.78 2.02
N ALA A 11 -5.86 -12.22 0.83
CA ALA A 11 -7.01 -12.34 -0.08
C ALA A 11 -7.32 -13.81 -0.43
N ARG A 12 -6.31 -14.60 -0.75
CA ARG A 12 -6.47 -16.04 -1.03
C ARG A 12 -6.99 -16.81 0.17
N SER A 13 -6.59 -16.45 1.38
CA SER A 13 -6.99 -17.16 2.61
C SER A 13 -8.50 -17.15 2.84
N ILE A 14 -9.21 -16.13 2.33
CA ILE A 14 -10.66 -15.99 2.45
C ILE A 14 -11.39 -15.89 1.10
N ASN A 15 -10.70 -16.20 0.02
CA ASN A 15 -11.23 -16.11 -1.34
C ASN A 15 -11.80 -14.71 -1.67
N ALA A 16 -11.11 -13.66 -1.22
CA ALA A 16 -11.46 -12.27 -1.46
C ALA A 16 -10.77 -11.71 -2.72
N PRO A 17 -11.36 -10.72 -3.39
CA PRO A 17 -10.68 -9.96 -4.43
C PRO A 17 -9.44 -9.23 -3.92
N PHE A 18 -8.46 -9.06 -4.79
CA PHE A 18 -7.23 -8.31 -4.54
C PHE A 18 -6.97 -7.32 -5.67
N SER A 19 -6.80 -6.05 -5.35
CA SER A 19 -6.41 -5.02 -6.30
C SER A 19 -4.90 -4.81 -6.27
N GLU A 20 -4.27 -4.98 -7.42
CA GLU A 20 -2.82 -4.81 -7.59
C GLU A 20 -2.41 -3.33 -7.60
N GLU A 21 -1.13 -3.07 -7.40
CA GLU A 21 -0.53 -1.74 -7.53
C GLU A 21 -0.44 -1.32 -8.99
N TYR A 22 -1.24 -0.32 -9.36
CA TYR A 22 -1.31 0.18 -10.74
C TYR A 22 -0.02 0.91 -11.18
N ALA A 23 0.69 1.57 -10.26
CA ALA A 23 1.93 2.29 -10.58
C ALA A 23 2.94 1.40 -11.30
N ARG A 24 3.13 0.17 -10.83
CA ARG A 24 4.04 -0.79 -11.47
C ARG A 24 3.62 -1.13 -12.91
N GLU A 25 2.35 -1.40 -13.12
CA GLU A 25 1.81 -1.66 -14.46
C GLU A 25 2.03 -0.44 -15.38
N TYR A 26 1.80 0.77 -14.85
CA TYR A 26 1.99 2.02 -15.57
C TYR A 26 3.46 2.22 -15.98
N GLU A 27 4.38 2.10 -15.06
CA GLU A 27 5.82 2.27 -15.29
C GLU A 27 6.34 1.25 -16.31
N GLU A 28 5.97 -0.01 -16.19
CA GLU A 28 6.32 -1.05 -17.15
C GLU A 28 5.74 -0.78 -18.55
N ALA A 29 4.47 -0.36 -18.64
CA ALA A 29 3.80 -0.09 -19.92
C ALA A 29 4.40 1.09 -20.68
N PHE A 30 4.86 2.12 -19.96
CA PHE A 30 5.43 3.33 -20.58
C PHE A 30 6.97 3.36 -20.55
N ASN A 31 7.61 2.35 -19.96
CA ASN A 31 9.06 2.27 -19.76
C ASN A 31 9.62 3.55 -19.12
N ILE A 32 9.01 3.93 -18.01
CA ILE A 32 9.35 5.12 -17.22
C ILE A 32 9.85 4.66 -15.85
N ASP A 33 10.96 5.21 -15.38
CA ASP A 33 11.48 4.99 -14.04
C ASP A 33 10.87 5.98 -13.05
N ASP A 34 10.84 5.61 -11.75
CA ASP A 34 10.26 6.39 -10.65
C ASP A 34 10.71 7.86 -10.63
N ASP A 35 11.97 8.13 -10.93
CA ASP A 35 12.59 9.46 -10.93
C ASP A 35 12.25 10.30 -12.16
N GLU A 36 11.65 9.70 -13.18
CA GLU A 36 11.22 10.35 -14.41
C GLU A 36 9.74 10.78 -14.36
N LEU A 37 8.98 10.34 -13.36
CA LEU A 37 7.55 10.61 -13.22
C LEU A 37 7.28 12.11 -13.06
N LYS A 38 6.33 12.62 -13.84
CA LYS A 38 5.87 14.02 -13.85
C LYS A 38 4.44 14.13 -13.32
N MET A 39 3.97 15.36 -13.18
CA MET A 39 2.62 15.66 -12.71
C MET A 39 1.53 14.89 -13.46
N ASP A 40 1.62 14.82 -14.80
CA ASP A 40 0.63 14.11 -15.62
C ASP A 40 0.65 12.59 -15.38
N ASP A 41 1.83 12.02 -15.10
CA ASP A 41 1.97 10.60 -14.77
C ASP A 41 1.29 10.30 -13.44
N TYR A 42 1.51 11.14 -12.43
CA TYR A 42 0.83 11.02 -11.13
C TYR A 42 -0.69 11.14 -11.27
N ALA A 43 -1.21 12.07 -12.08
CA ALA A 43 -2.63 12.19 -12.34
C ALA A 43 -3.23 10.91 -12.94
N ARG A 44 -2.51 10.27 -13.87
CA ARG A 44 -2.91 8.98 -14.48
C ARG A 44 -2.82 7.84 -13.49
N MET A 45 -1.77 7.82 -12.66
CA MET A 45 -1.58 6.78 -11.64
C MET A 45 -2.67 6.85 -10.56
N ILE A 46 -3.05 8.04 -10.10
CA ILE A 46 -4.17 8.22 -9.16
C ILE A 46 -5.46 7.66 -9.77
N THR A 47 -5.78 8.06 -10.99
CA THR A 47 -7.00 7.63 -11.67
C THR A 47 -7.00 6.13 -11.94
N GLY A 48 -5.89 5.59 -12.44
CA GLY A 48 -5.75 4.18 -12.74
C GLY A 48 -5.85 3.30 -11.48
N GLN A 49 -5.24 3.72 -10.38
CA GLN A 49 -5.36 3.00 -9.10
C GLN A 49 -6.78 3.04 -8.56
N TYR A 50 -7.43 4.21 -8.62
CA TYR A 50 -8.83 4.33 -8.20
C TYR A 50 -9.76 3.42 -9.01
N ASP A 51 -9.57 3.35 -10.33
CA ASP A 51 -10.35 2.49 -11.22
C ASP A 51 -10.08 1.00 -10.93
N ALA A 52 -8.83 0.62 -10.70
CA ALA A 52 -8.47 -0.74 -10.33
C ALA A 52 -9.12 -1.16 -8.99
N ASN A 53 -9.00 -0.32 -7.97
CA ASN A 53 -9.60 -0.55 -6.65
C ASN A 53 -11.14 -0.64 -6.75
N SER A 54 -11.76 0.28 -7.47
CA SER A 54 -13.21 0.32 -7.66
C SER A 54 -13.73 -0.92 -8.40
N ARG A 55 -12.96 -1.43 -9.36
CA ARG A 55 -13.31 -2.67 -10.08
C ARG A 55 -13.39 -3.86 -9.14
N GLU A 56 -12.42 -4.01 -8.24
CA GLU A 56 -12.41 -5.11 -7.27
C GLU A 56 -13.50 -4.94 -6.21
N VAL A 57 -13.73 -3.72 -5.73
CA VAL A 57 -14.83 -3.42 -4.79
C VAL A 57 -16.20 -3.75 -5.38
N ASN A 58 -16.41 -3.46 -6.67
CA ASN A 58 -17.67 -3.71 -7.38
C ASN A 58 -17.74 -5.09 -8.05
N SER A 59 -16.71 -5.92 -7.88
CA SER A 59 -16.65 -7.27 -8.44
C SER A 59 -17.76 -8.17 -7.87
N PRO A 60 -18.38 -9.03 -8.69
CA PRO A 60 -19.27 -10.08 -8.19
C PRO A 60 -18.60 -11.06 -7.22
N ALA A 61 -17.27 -11.14 -7.24
CA ALA A 61 -16.48 -11.94 -6.30
C ALA A 61 -16.34 -11.30 -4.91
N ASN A 62 -16.69 -10.02 -4.76
CA ASN A 62 -16.69 -9.33 -3.46
C ASN A 62 -17.83 -9.85 -2.58
N GLN A 63 -17.46 -10.59 -1.54
CA GLN A 63 -18.39 -11.11 -0.53
C GLN A 63 -18.30 -10.34 0.80
N GLY A 64 -17.88 -9.08 0.75
CA GLY A 64 -17.84 -8.19 1.89
C GLY A 64 -16.43 -7.76 2.30
N ILE A 65 -15.37 -8.40 1.80
CA ILE A 65 -13.98 -8.01 2.04
C ILE A 65 -13.22 -7.96 0.72
N VAL A 66 -12.47 -6.88 0.50
CA VAL A 66 -11.57 -6.67 -0.62
C VAL A 66 -10.23 -6.20 -0.08
N PHE A 67 -9.14 -6.72 -0.60
CA PHE A 67 -7.80 -6.24 -0.28
C PHE A 67 -7.27 -5.37 -1.41
N LEU A 68 -6.71 -4.22 -1.04
CA LEU A 68 -6.09 -3.27 -1.96
C LEU A 68 -4.61 -3.17 -1.63
N ASP A 69 -3.74 -3.33 -2.61
CA ASP A 69 -2.29 -3.23 -2.41
C ASP A 69 -1.89 -1.80 -2.05
N THR A 70 -2.55 -0.82 -2.67
CA THR A 70 -2.28 0.61 -2.45
C THR A 70 -3.53 1.47 -2.70
N ASP A 71 -3.42 2.76 -2.39
CA ASP A 71 -4.49 3.74 -2.50
C ASP A 71 -3.97 5.13 -2.94
N ALA A 72 -4.85 6.11 -3.01
CA ALA A 72 -4.51 7.47 -3.39
C ALA A 72 -3.59 8.17 -2.37
N ILE A 73 -3.62 7.78 -1.09
CA ILE A 73 -2.72 8.37 -0.08
C ILE A 73 -1.27 7.96 -0.36
N VAL A 74 -1.01 6.70 -0.68
CA VAL A 74 0.33 6.23 -1.05
C VAL A 74 0.86 7.00 -2.25
N THR A 75 0.07 7.15 -3.30
CA THR A 75 0.46 7.95 -4.48
C THR A 75 0.71 9.41 -4.12
N ARG A 76 -0.11 9.99 -3.22
CA ARG A 76 0.09 11.36 -2.73
C ARG A 76 1.37 11.53 -1.92
N VAL A 77 1.78 10.51 -1.15
CA VAL A 77 3.07 10.53 -0.44
C VAL A 77 4.22 10.62 -1.43
N TYR A 78 4.24 9.77 -2.45
CA TYR A 78 5.25 9.84 -3.50
C TYR A 78 5.26 11.18 -4.23
N ALA A 79 4.10 11.68 -4.61
CA ALA A 79 3.99 13.00 -5.26
C ALA A 79 4.52 14.12 -4.36
N LYS A 80 4.25 14.07 -3.05
CA LYS A 80 4.73 15.05 -2.07
C LYS A 80 6.25 15.05 -1.94
N LEU A 81 6.86 13.87 -1.99
CA LEU A 81 8.31 13.72 -1.81
C LEU A 81 9.11 14.04 -3.10
N TYR A 82 8.54 13.75 -4.27
CA TYR A 82 9.31 13.75 -5.51
C TYR A 82 8.90 14.79 -6.55
N LEU A 83 7.68 15.35 -6.48
CA LEU A 83 7.29 16.43 -7.39
C LEU A 83 7.73 17.80 -6.88
N PRO A 84 7.99 18.75 -7.80
CA PRO A 84 8.05 20.16 -7.46
C PRO A 84 6.78 20.58 -6.71
N ARG A 85 6.94 21.47 -5.73
CA ARG A 85 5.83 21.91 -4.87
C ARG A 85 4.63 22.45 -5.67
N GLU A 86 4.89 23.20 -6.71
CA GLU A 86 3.85 23.79 -7.56
C GLU A 86 3.01 22.70 -8.27
N ASP A 87 3.67 21.66 -8.79
CA ASP A 87 3.01 20.53 -9.45
C ASP A 87 2.17 19.72 -8.46
N PHE A 88 2.72 19.47 -7.27
CA PHE A 88 1.99 18.82 -6.19
C PHE A 88 0.74 19.61 -5.79
N GLU A 89 0.84 20.93 -5.61
CA GLU A 89 -0.28 21.79 -5.27
C GLU A 89 -1.38 21.77 -6.35
N GLN A 90 -1.03 21.64 -7.62
CA GLN A 90 -2.00 21.48 -8.71
C GLN A 90 -2.76 20.16 -8.65
N LEU A 91 -2.15 19.08 -8.15
CA LEU A 91 -2.78 17.77 -7.99
C LEU A 91 -3.63 17.63 -6.73
N GLU A 92 -3.47 18.53 -5.75
CA GLU A 92 -4.16 18.43 -4.46
C GLU A 92 -5.69 18.29 -4.55
N PRO A 93 -6.42 19.01 -5.42
CA PRO A 93 -7.85 18.82 -5.56
C PRO A 93 -8.21 17.40 -6.01
N LEU A 94 -7.44 16.80 -6.92
CA LEU A 94 -7.63 15.45 -7.39
C LEU A 94 -7.36 14.43 -6.27
N PHE A 95 -6.25 14.59 -5.54
CA PHE A 95 -5.93 13.74 -4.39
C PHE A 95 -7.03 13.78 -3.34
N LYS A 96 -7.44 14.97 -2.90
CA LYS A 96 -8.45 15.13 -1.86
C LYS A 96 -9.79 14.51 -2.25
N LYS A 97 -10.20 14.69 -3.51
CA LYS A 97 -11.42 14.09 -4.01
C LYS A 97 -11.32 12.57 -4.01
N THR A 98 -10.23 12.02 -4.55
CA THR A 98 -10.05 10.56 -4.66
C THR A 98 -9.97 9.91 -3.29
N ILE A 99 -9.23 10.48 -2.34
CA ILE A 99 -9.13 9.99 -0.96
C ILE A 99 -10.49 10.02 -0.26
N ALA A 100 -11.30 11.06 -0.50
CA ALA A 100 -12.65 11.15 0.06
C ALA A 100 -13.61 10.10 -0.54
N ASP A 101 -13.43 9.75 -1.80
CA ASP A 101 -14.23 8.74 -2.49
C ASP A 101 -13.79 7.31 -2.16
N GLU A 102 -12.53 7.09 -1.82
CA GLU A 102 -12.01 5.80 -1.35
C GLU A 102 -12.43 5.56 0.11
N ARG A 103 -13.05 4.41 0.37
CA ARG A 103 -13.46 4.01 1.72
C ARG A 103 -12.53 2.93 2.23
N MET A 104 -11.55 3.34 3.03
CA MET A 104 -10.69 2.42 3.75
C MET A 104 -11.26 2.12 5.12
N ASP A 105 -11.51 0.83 5.40
CA ASP A 105 -12.05 0.38 6.68
C ASP A 105 -10.94 -0.06 7.62
N LEU A 106 -9.90 -0.70 7.09
CA LEU A 106 -8.71 -1.14 7.81
C LEU A 106 -7.48 -0.91 6.95
N ILE A 107 -6.45 -0.31 7.53
CA ILE A 107 -5.18 0.00 6.87
C ILE A 107 -4.06 -0.73 7.59
N LEU A 108 -3.45 -1.70 6.92
CA LEU A 108 -2.29 -2.42 7.43
C LEU A 108 -1.02 -1.74 6.94
N VAL A 109 -0.26 -1.17 7.86
CA VAL A 109 1.00 -0.47 7.53
C VAL A 109 2.19 -1.35 7.90
N ILE A 110 3.07 -1.57 6.95
CA ILE A 110 4.34 -2.27 7.14
C ILE A 110 5.45 -1.23 7.27
N PRO A 111 5.99 -1.00 8.48
CA PRO A 111 7.06 -0.06 8.67
C PRO A 111 8.39 -0.58 8.09
N PRO A 112 9.40 0.29 7.87
CA PRO A 112 10.70 -0.09 7.33
C PRO A 112 11.61 -0.69 8.42
N ILE A 113 11.21 -1.81 9.02
CA ILE A 113 11.93 -2.49 10.11
C ILE A 113 12.94 -3.53 9.64
N THR A 114 12.91 -3.91 8.38
CA THR A 114 13.83 -4.91 7.82
C THR A 114 15.01 -4.19 7.19
N GLU A 115 16.24 -4.58 7.54
CA GLU A 115 17.43 -4.13 6.85
C GLU A 115 17.31 -4.45 5.35
N TYR A 116 17.60 -3.45 4.53
CA TYR A 116 17.63 -3.63 3.10
C TYR A 116 18.90 -4.38 2.70
N ILE A 117 18.77 -5.52 2.04
CA ILE A 117 19.91 -6.15 1.40
C ILE A 117 20.11 -5.47 0.05
N ASP A 118 21.24 -4.82 -0.09
CA ASP A 118 21.72 -4.32 -1.36
C ASP A 118 22.06 -5.52 -2.28
N GLU A 119 21.19 -5.81 -3.22
CA GLU A 119 21.47 -6.77 -4.29
C GLU A 119 22.36 -6.15 -5.38
N GLY A 120 23.10 -5.10 -5.05
CA GLY A 120 24.09 -4.45 -5.93
C GLY A 120 23.52 -3.40 -6.89
N PHE A 121 22.23 -3.12 -6.85
CA PHE A 121 21.58 -2.15 -7.75
C PHE A 121 20.85 -0.98 -7.06
N ARG A 122 20.76 -0.97 -5.72
CA ARG A 122 20.06 0.09 -4.99
C ARG A 122 20.90 0.57 -3.81
N HIS A 123 21.30 1.85 -3.84
CA HIS A 123 22.20 2.50 -2.89
C HIS A 123 21.59 2.70 -1.48
N MET A 124 22.45 2.99 -0.48
CA MET A 124 22.09 3.33 0.92
C MET A 124 21.09 4.49 1.03
N GLU A 125 20.99 5.34 0.04
CA GLU A 125 19.95 6.40 -0.08
C GLU A 125 18.51 5.87 0.04
N TRP A 126 18.30 4.58 -0.23
CA TRP A 126 16.98 3.94 -0.16
C TRP A 126 16.51 3.65 1.26
N GLU A 127 17.40 3.48 2.21
CA GLU A 127 17.00 3.26 3.61
C GLU A 127 16.44 4.54 4.22
N GLU A 128 17.12 5.66 4.01
CA GLU A 128 16.64 6.98 4.42
C GLU A 128 15.31 7.31 3.72
N SER A 129 15.21 7.07 2.42
CA SER A 129 13.98 7.28 1.63
C SER A 129 12.81 6.44 2.13
N ARG A 130 13.04 5.22 2.59
CA ARG A 130 11.99 4.35 3.15
C ARG A 130 11.46 4.88 4.48
N HIS A 131 12.34 5.40 5.34
CA HIS A 131 11.95 6.03 6.59
C HIS A 131 11.20 7.33 6.35
N GLU A 132 11.71 8.18 5.45
CA GLU A 132 11.04 9.41 5.03
C GLU A 132 9.64 9.16 4.45
N PHE A 133 9.53 8.15 3.60
CA PHE A 133 8.24 7.71 3.07
C PHE A 133 7.29 7.28 4.18
N HIS A 134 7.75 6.47 5.13
CA HIS A 134 6.91 6.00 6.24
C HIS A 134 6.45 7.16 7.14
N GLU A 135 7.33 8.07 7.49
CA GLU A 135 6.99 9.26 8.29
C GLU A 135 5.95 10.13 7.58
N GLU A 136 6.14 10.38 6.28
CA GLU A 136 5.19 11.15 5.48
C GLU A 136 3.85 10.41 5.34
N LEU A 137 3.85 9.09 5.15
CA LEU A 137 2.64 8.28 5.11
C LEU A 137 1.83 8.42 6.42
N MET A 138 2.48 8.26 7.56
CA MET A 138 1.83 8.38 8.87
C MET A 138 1.30 9.79 9.09
N ARG A 139 2.04 10.82 8.65
CA ARG A 139 1.60 12.21 8.72
C ARG A 139 0.35 12.45 7.88
N GLN A 140 0.30 11.91 6.66
CA GLN A 140 -0.87 12.05 5.78
C GLN A 140 -2.07 11.25 6.28
N LEU A 141 -1.88 10.05 6.81
CA LEU A 141 -2.96 9.30 7.44
C LEU A 141 -3.59 10.08 8.62
N ALA A 142 -2.76 10.78 9.40
CA ALA A 142 -3.24 11.68 10.46
C ALA A 142 -4.00 12.89 9.87
N GLU A 143 -3.46 13.52 8.83
CA GLU A 143 -4.07 14.65 8.12
C GLU A 143 -5.49 14.33 7.63
N PHE A 144 -5.70 13.13 7.11
CA PHE A 144 -7.00 12.66 6.62
C PHE A 144 -7.87 11.99 7.69
N GLY A 145 -7.44 11.99 8.96
CA GLY A 145 -8.22 11.44 10.07
C GLY A 145 -8.39 9.91 10.04
N LEU A 146 -7.40 9.18 9.51
CA LEU A 146 -7.46 7.74 9.28
C LEU A 146 -6.64 6.92 10.28
N LEU A 147 -6.00 7.53 11.28
CA LEU A 147 -5.14 6.81 12.23
C LEU A 147 -5.88 5.77 13.06
N ASP A 148 -7.16 5.96 13.32
CA ASP A 148 -8.02 5.00 14.03
C ASP A 148 -8.27 3.70 13.25
N LYS A 149 -8.00 3.70 11.95
CA LYS A 149 -8.11 2.54 11.05
C LYS A 149 -6.79 1.82 10.81
N VAL A 150 -5.69 2.35 11.33
CA VAL A 150 -4.34 1.85 11.09
C VAL A 150 -3.96 0.78 12.10
N VAL A 151 -3.46 -0.34 11.58
CA VAL A 151 -2.72 -1.35 12.35
C VAL A 151 -1.31 -1.42 11.79
N ILE A 152 -0.31 -1.19 12.64
CA ILE A 152 1.09 -1.26 12.27
C ILE A 152 1.59 -2.68 12.46
N LEU A 153 2.09 -3.27 11.38
CA LEU A 153 2.68 -4.61 11.40
C LEU A 153 4.18 -4.49 11.67
N ASP A 154 4.51 -4.20 12.92
CA ASP A 154 5.85 -3.91 13.42
C ASP A 154 6.57 -5.15 13.97
N ASP A 155 6.15 -6.33 13.54
CA ASP A 155 6.74 -7.59 13.96
C ASP A 155 8.23 -7.64 13.64
N GLU A 156 9.03 -7.91 14.66
CA GLU A 156 10.46 -8.15 14.52
C GLU A 156 10.69 -9.49 13.81
N GLY A 157 11.68 -9.52 12.95
CA GLY A 157 12.10 -10.72 12.24
C GLY A 157 12.48 -10.45 10.80
N ASP A 158 13.30 -11.32 10.25
CA ASP A 158 13.69 -11.25 8.86
C ASP A 158 12.55 -11.79 7.98
N HIS A 159 11.88 -10.89 7.26
CA HIS A 159 10.79 -11.27 6.35
C HIS A 159 11.22 -12.10 5.15
N ARG A 160 12.52 -12.35 5.02
CA ARG A 160 13.11 -13.26 4.04
C ARG A 160 13.10 -14.69 4.54
N ASP A 161 13.12 -14.87 5.86
CA ASP A 161 12.93 -16.18 6.43
C ASP A 161 11.43 -16.49 6.57
N GLN A 162 11.17 -17.77 6.67
CA GLN A 162 9.81 -18.28 6.77
C GLN A 162 9.12 -17.85 8.07
N GLU A 163 9.87 -17.76 9.16
CA GLU A 163 9.34 -17.46 10.48
C GLU A 163 8.91 -16.00 10.60
N GLY A 164 9.76 -15.05 10.20
CA GLY A 164 9.43 -13.63 10.21
C GLY A 164 8.28 -13.27 9.31
N TYR A 165 8.20 -13.89 8.11
CA TYR A 165 7.07 -13.73 7.22
C TYR A 165 5.77 -14.26 7.84
N LEU A 166 5.80 -15.42 8.48
CA LEU A 166 4.62 -16.02 9.12
C LEU A 166 4.14 -15.20 10.31
N THR A 167 5.04 -14.64 11.10
CA THR A 167 4.69 -13.78 12.23
C THR A 167 3.89 -12.57 11.75
N ARG A 168 4.38 -11.86 10.74
CA ARG A 168 3.65 -10.74 10.12
C ARG A 168 2.31 -11.16 9.52
N TYR A 169 2.29 -12.30 8.83
CA TYR A 169 1.07 -12.84 8.25
C TYR A 169 0.01 -13.15 9.32
N HIS A 170 0.42 -13.74 10.44
CA HIS A 170 -0.48 -14.02 11.56
C HIS A 170 -1.00 -12.73 12.22
N HIS A 171 -0.14 -11.72 12.40
CA HIS A 171 -0.56 -10.43 12.92
C HIS A 171 -1.60 -9.77 12.00
N ALA A 172 -1.37 -9.81 10.70
CA ALA A 172 -2.33 -9.28 9.71
C ALA A 172 -3.67 -10.04 9.74
N ILE A 173 -3.65 -11.37 9.86
CA ILE A 173 -4.85 -12.20 10.03
C ILE A 173 -5.62 -11.79 11.30
N ASP A 174 -4.93 -11.65 12.42
CA ASP A 174 -5.55 -11.29 13.69
C ASP A 174 -6.20 -9.90 13.60
N ALA A 175 -5.55 -8.94 12.96
CA ALA A 175 -6.11 -7.61 12.72
C ALA A 175 -7.38 -7.65 11.84
N VAL A 176 -7.36 -8.42 10.75
CA VAL A 176 -8.54 -8.59 9.88
C VAL A 176 -9.68 -9.30 10.63
N HIS A 177 -9.36 -10.33 11.40
CA HIS A 177 -10.35 -11.04 12.21
C HIS A 177 -10.97 -10.15 13.28
N GLU A 178 -10.16 -9.39 14.01
CA GLU A 178 -10.63 -8.47 15.05
C GLU A 178 -11.56 -7.40 14.46
N TYR A 179 -11.19 -6.86 13.30
CA TYR A 179 -11.98 -5.82 12.65
C TYR A 179 -13.28 -6.35 12.02
N THR A 180 -13.22 -7.49 11.31
CA THR A 180 -14.34 -8.00 10.50
C THR A 180 -15.17 -9.08 11.19
N GLY A 181 -14.64 -9.75 12.22
CA GLY A 181 -15.21 -10.96 12.80
C GLY A 181 -15.06 -12.22 11.92
N VAL A 182 -14.46 -12.11 10.74
CA VAL A 182 -14.23 -13.25 9.82
C VAL A 182 -13.06 -14.06 10.32
N LYS A 183 -13.29 -15.36 10.59
CA LYS A 183 -12.22 -16.30 10.91
C LYS A 183 -11.45 -16.66 9.66
N ILE A 184 -10.16 -16.36 9.68
CA ILE A 184 -9.20 -16.81 8.67
C ILE A 184 -8.48 -18.02 9.24
N GLU A 185 -8.58 -19.16 8.57
CA GLU A 185 -7.81 -20.35 8.96
C GLU A 185 -6.33 -20.08 8.73
N ARG A 186 -5.55 -20.19 9.81
CA ARG A 186 -4.12 -20.08 9.73
C ARG A 186 -3.58 -21.26 8.94
N LEU A 187 -2.95 -20.98 7.82
CA LEU A 187 -2.23 -22.02 7.09
C LEU A 187 -1.12 -22.56 8.00
N SER A 188 -1.29 -23.76 8.49
CA SER A 188 -0.20 -24.53 9.10
C SER A 188 0.62 -25.16 7.96
N TYR A 189 1.93 -25.09 8.09
CA TYR A 189 2.85 -25.86 7.26
C TYR A 189 3.02 -27.25 7.83
#